data_29ab345e03939a968d7845276357b1ab
#
_entry.id   29ab345e03939a968d7845276357b1ab
#
_cell.length_a   1.000
_cell.length_b   1.000
_cell.length_c   1.000
_cell.angle_alpha   90.00
_cell.angle_beta   90.00
_cell.angle_gamma   90.00
#
_symmetry.space_group_name_H-M   'P 1'
#
loop_
_entity.id
_entity.type
_entity.pdbx_description
1 polymer ?
#
loop_
_entity_poly.entity_id
_entity_poly.type
_entity_poly.pdbx_seq_one_letter_code
_entity_poly.pdbx_strand_id
1 'polypeptide(L)'
;MTGRIFYWNMTTFNKAGITEVPKSLDDLMAAGKAFQEKLGDDYYPMHLRIRPYDPDGVLPRVQVRQGLADPVTSTLNYTEEEIAEGLAFIKSLVDGHVMMNLKDYYSANSDTATHQSNEWITGKIAGIFEWDSAATKYSSALDDDNKDGFTVGEEIKFGDYNGGFSKVSMGLAITKTCEHVAEAATLIQFLLNEEKGASIMGSECGIPASKAGLGYAQAAGAVKDLVADANAKVMAFTTNKLDPLFENNDLKASGTGIYQEVFDNIDYGDETPEEAVNGLLDGMESVGYTIA
;
A
#
# COMPACT_ATOMS: atom_id res chain seq x y z
N MET A 1 1.10 -8.25 -12.65
CA MET A 1 1.60 -8.19 -11.26
C MET A 1 1.50 -6.75 -10.80
N THR A 2 1.25 -6.53 -9.52
CA THR A 2 1.17 -5.21 -8.89
C THR A 2 1.96 -5.24 -7.59
N GLY A 3 2.45 -4.10 -7.17
CA GLY A 3 3.11 -3.89 -5.89
C GLY A 3 2.79 -2.50 -5.36
N ARG A 4 3.37 -2.13 -4.24
CA ARG A 4 3.14 -0.84 -3.63
C ARG A 4 4.32 0.08 -3.78
N ILE A 5 4.01 1.37 -3.94
CA ILE A 5 4.99 2.44 -4.08
C ILE A 5 4.45 3.72 -3.45
N PHE A 6 5.33 4.61 -3.05
CA PHE A 6 4.92 5.92 -2.58
C PHE A 6 4.54 6.84 -3.74
N TYR A 7 3.47 7.60 -3.53
CA TYR A 7 3.13 8.79 -4.31
C TYR A 7 3.35 10.01 -3.45
N TRP A 8 3.94 11.03 -4.03
CA TRP A 8 4.28 12.27 -3.35
C TRP A 8 3.62 13.47 -4.02
N ASN A 9 3.16 14.42 -3.21
CA ASN A 9 2.80 15.76 -3.65
C ASN A 9 3.95 16.72 -3.37
N MET A 10 4.84 16.85 -4.33
CA MET A 10 6.02 17.69 -4.21
C MET A 10 5.70 19.19 -4.10
N THR A 11 4.49 19.63 -4.46
CA THR A 11 4.05 21.00 -4.20
C THR A 11 4.06 21.30 -2.69
N THR A 12 3.51 20.41 -1.87
CA THR A 12 3.53 20.59 -0.41
C THR A 12 4.93 20.42 0.17
N PHE A 13 5.69 19.44 -0.30
CA PHE A 13 7.09 19.26 0.10
C PHE A 13 7.92 20.53 -0.17
N ASN A 14 7.77 21.15 -1.34
CA ASN A 14 8.44 22.40 -1.69
C ASN A 14 8.03 23.57 -0.76
N LYS A 15 6.76 23.65 -0.37
CA LYS A 15 6.29 24.64 0.63
C LYS A 15 6.99 24.42 1.99
N ALA A 16 7.29 23.18 2.35
CA ALA A 16 8.08 22.83 3.54
C ALA A 16 9.60 23.02 3.34
N GLY A 17 10.05 23.40 2.12
CA GLY A 17 11.45 23.59 1.77
C GLY A 17 12.22 22.32 1.45
N ILE A 18 11.49 21.23 1.11
CA ILE A 18 12.06 19.95 0.71
C ILE A 18 11.85 19.78 -0.80
N THR A 19 12.94 19.66 -1.55
CA THR A 19 12.92 19.63 -3.02
C THR A 19 13.12 18.25 -3.62
N GLU A 20 13.47 17.26 -2.81
CA GLU A 20 13.64 15.87 -3.24
C GLU A 20 12.65 14.96 -2.52
N VAL A 21 12.25 13.87 -3.20
CA VAL A 21 11.43 12.82 -2.60
C VAL A 21 12.19 12.13 -1.47
N PRO A 22 11.53 11.74 -0.36
CA PRO A 22 12.16 10.95 0.70
C PRO A 22 12.68 9.61 0.15
N LYS A 23 13.86 9.18 0.60
CA LYS A 23 14.52 7.93 0.21
C LYS A 23 14.87 7.04 1.39
N SER A 24 14.71 7.57 2.61
CA SER A 24 15.04 6.87 3.86
C SER A 24 14.07 7.24 4.97
N LEU A 25 14.13 6.49 6.08
CA LEU A 25 13.40 6.85 7.29
C LEU A 25 13.85 8.19 7.84
N ASP A 26 15.16 8.47 7.81
CA ASP A 26 15.69 9.75 8.30
C ASP A 26 15.12 10.94 7.50
N ASP A 27 14.97 10.78 6.17
CA ASP A 27 14.33 11.79 5.33
C ASP A 27 12.87 12.02 5.74
N LEU A 28 12.13 10.94 6.04
CA LEU A 28 10.74 11.02 6.50
C LEU A 28 10.63 11.73 7.85
N MET A 29 11.47 11.38 8.81
CA MET A 29 11.49 12.01 10.14
C MET A 29 11.88 13.50 10.03
N ALA A 30 12.84 13.83 9.19
CA ALA A 30 13.21 15.22 8.91
C ALA A 30 12.06 15.99 8.23
N ALA A 31 11.33 15.32 7.32
CA ALA A 31 10.17 15.90 6.67
C ALA A 31 9.04 16.18 7.68
N GLY A 32 8.74 15.26 8.61
CA GLY A 32 7.75 15.48 9.66
C GLY A 32 8.01 16.75 10.44
N LYS A 33 9.23 16.92 10.92
CA LYS A 33 9.65 18.13 11.62
C LYS A 33 9.52 19.39 10.75
N ALA A 34 9.98 19.35 9.49
CA ALA A 34 9.91 20.48 8.59
C ALA A 34 8.46 20.88 8.25
N PHE A 35 7.57 19.92 8.07
CA PHE A 35 6.16 20.16 7.84
C PHE A 35 5.52 20.84 9.05
N GLN A 36 5.73 20.31 10.24
CA GLN A 36 5.20 20.90 11.47
C GLN A 36 5.68 22.32 11.68
N GLU A 37 7.00 22.56 11.55
CA GLU A 37 7.60 23.89 11.78
C GLU A 37 7.16 24.93 10.75
N LYS A 38 6.96 24.57 9.48
CA LYS A 38 6.73 25.51 8.39
C LYS A 38 5.30 25.60 7.91
N LEU A 39 4.54 24.49 8.00
CA LEU A 39 3.18 24.41 7.49
C LEU A 39 2.14 24.31 8.62
N GLY A 40 2.56 23.93 9.82
CA GLY A 40 1.70 23.72 10.99
C GLY A 40 1.25 22.29 11.18
N ASP A 41 0.50 22.07 12.26
CA ASP A 41 0.13 20.74 12.76
C ASP A 41 -0.86 19.99 11.85
N ASP A 42 -1.48 20.64 10.90
CA ASP A 42 -2.44 20.03 9.97
C ASP A 42 -1.80 19.38 8.74
N TYR A 43 -0.48 19.52 8.55
CA TYR A 43 0.22 19.05 7.36
C TYR A 43 1.18 17.91 7.68
N TYR A 44 1.06 16.82 6.94
CA TYR A 44 1.83 15.60 7.17
C TYR A 44 2.55 15.17 5.88
N PRO A 45 3.84 14.76 5.97
CA PRO A 45 4.61 14.26 4.83
C PRO A 45 3.95 13.06 4.14
N MET A 46 3.31 12.18 4.91
CA MET A 46 2.65 11.02 4.35
C MET A 46 1.54 10.49 5.25
N HIS A 47 0.80 9.54 4.72
CA HIS A 47 -0.10 8.67 5.47
C HIS A 47 0.07 7.23 4.99
N LEU A 48 0.30 6.34 5.94
CA LEU A 48 0.18 4.90 5.69
C LEU A 48 -1.28 4.55 5.91
N ARG A 49 -1.91 4.05 4.86
CA ARG A 49 -3.27 3.57 4.96
C ARG A 49 -3.27 2.24 5.72
N ILE A 50 -3.32 2.33 7.03
CA ILE A 50 -3.56 1.19 7.90
C ILE A 50 -5.07 0.96 7.93
N ARG A 51 -5.65 0.72 6.76
CA ARG A 51 -6.97 0.10 6.72
C ARG A 51 -6.79 -1.39 6.78
N PRO A 52 -7.80 -2.11 7.26
CA PRO A 52 -7.81 -3.56 7.37
C PRO A 52 -7.53 -4.30 6.06
N TYR A 53 -7.54 -3.59 4.96
CA TYR A 53 -7.19 -4.13 3.63
C TYR A 53 -5.69 -4.06 3.31
N ASP A 54 -4.86 -3.56 4.24
CA ASP A 54 -3.49 -3.21 3.96
C ASP A 54 -2.50 -3.67 5.02
N PRO A 55 -2.28 -4.99 5.16
CA PRO A 55 -1.21 -5.49 6.03
C PRO A 55 0.18 -4.97 5.62
N ASP A 56 0.32 -4.47 4.39
CA ASP A 56 1.57 -3.93 3.85
C ASP A 56 1.95 -2.57 4.41
N GLY A 57 0.95 -1.77 4.80
CA GLY A 57 1.16 -0.49 5.47
C GLY A 57 1.49 -0.65 6.95
N VAL A 58 1.23 -1.83 7.49
CA VAL A 58 1.25 -2.10 8.93
C VAL A 58 2.63 -2.49 9.42
N LEU A 59 3.36 -3.27 8.63
CA LEU A 59 4.68 -3.78 9.02
C LEU A 59 5.71 -3.56 7.90
N PRO A 60 5.89 -2.33 7.37
CA PRO A 60 6.76 -2.13 6.22
C PRO A 60 8.19 -2.56 6.49
N ARG A 61 8.67 -2.42 7.74
CA ARG A 61 10.00 -2.84 8.13
C ARG A 61 10.14 -4.36 8.18
N VAL A 62 9.10 -5.04 8.62
CA VAL A 62 9.06 -6.50 8.72
C VAL A 62 8.90 -7.14 7.35
N GLN A 63 8.00 -6.63 6.52
CA GLN A 63 7.74 -7.18 5.18
C GLN A 63 8.83 -6.90 4.15
N VAL A 64 9.55 -5.80 4.31
CA VAL A 64 10.62 -5.40 3.38
C VAL A 64 11.80 -6.37 3.41
N ARG A 65 12.07 -6.99 4.58
CA ARG A 65 13.26 -7.84 4.76
C ARG A 65 13.17 -9.18 4.06
N GLN A 66 12.09 -9.94 4.25
CA GLN A 66 11.99 -11.32 3.74
C GLN A 66 10.55 -11.83 3.52
N GLY A 67 9.55 -10.95 3.61
CA GLY A 67 8.15 -11.36 3.70
C GLY A 67 7.77 -11.76 5.13
N LEU A 68 6.50 -11.62 5.46
CA LEU A 68 5.98 -11.85 6.81
C LEU A 68 6.11 -13.32 7.23
N ALA A 69 5.82 -14.24 6.31
CA ALA A 69 5.88 -15.67 6.55
C ALA A 69 6.44 -16.43 5.35
N ASP A 70 6.86 -17.65 5.58
CA ASP A 70 7.26 -18.59 4.54
C ASP A 70 6.07 -18.86 3.59
N PRO A 71 6.23 -18.71 2.27
CA PRO A 71 5.14 -18.81 1.32
C PRO A 71 4.58 -20.24 1.12
N VAL A 72 5.19 -21.25 1.73
CA VAL A 72 4.79 -22.64 1.62
C VAL A 72 4.20 -23.16 2.93
N THR A 73 4.84 -22.83 4.06
CA THR A 73 4.49 -23.37 5.37
C THR A 73 3.66 -22.41 6.22
N SER A 74 3.56 -21.13 5.82
CA SER A 74 2.96 -20.05 6.62
C SER A 74 3.60 -19.87 7.99
N THR A 75 4.88 -20.27 8.13
CA THR A 75 5.65 -20.04 9.35
C THR A 75 6.15 -18.60 9.36
N LEU A 76 5.95 -17.88 10.46
CA LEU A 76 6.43 -16.51 10.61
C LEU A 76 7.96 -16.45 10.51
N ASN A 77 8.45 -15.45 9.79
CA ASN A 77 9.88 -15.22 9.58
C ASN A 77 10.50 -14.29 10.63
N TYR A 78 9.72 -13.85 11.62
CA TYR A 78 10.10 -12.81 12.56
C TYR A 78 9.85 -13.26 13.99
N THR A 79 10.73 -12.83 14.90
CA THR A 79 10.58 -13.00 16.34
C THR A 79 9.57 -11.98 16.90
N GLU A 80 9.08 -12.23 18.11
CA GLU A 80 8.22 -11.28 18.85
C GLU A 80 8.87 -9.90 18.96
N GLU A 81 10.17 -9.85 19.23
CA GLU A 81 10.93 -8.60 19.35
C GLU A 81 10.98 -7.83 18.02
N GLU A 82 11.22 -8.51 16.90
CA GLU A 82 11.22 -7.90 15.57
C GLU A 82 9.82 -7.40 15.18
N ILE A 83 8.76 -8.08 15.60
CA ILE A 83 7.37 -7.64 15.40
C ILE A 83 7.09 -6.40 16.25
N ALA A 84 7.47 -6.41 17.54
CA ALA A 84 7.34 -5.25 18.41
C ALA A 84 8.06 -4.02 17.85
N GLU A 85 9.27 -4.19 17.31
CA GLU A 85 9.98 -3.11 16.59
C GLU A 85 9.19 -2.58 15.39
N GLY A 86 8.51 -3.46 14.65
CA GLY A 86 7.67 -3.07 13.52
C GLY A 86 6.47 -2.23 13.97
N LEU A 87 5.80 -2.63 15.06
CA LEU A 87 4.69 -1.89 15.66
C LEU A 87 5.16 -0.54 16.23
N ALA A 88 6.29 -0.53 16.96
CA ALA A 88 6.90 0.69 17.49
C ALA A 88 7.34 1.66 16.37
N PHE A 89 7.75 1.14 15.22
CA PHE A 89 8.08 1.94 14.05
C PHE A 89 6.88 2.78 13.57
N ILE A 90 5.70 2.18 13.45
CA ILE A 90 4.47 2.90 13.06
C ILE A 90 4.17 4.01 14.07
N LYS A 91 4.22 3.69 15.37
CA LYS A 91 4.05 4.70 16.42
C LYS A 91 5.05 5.85 16.28
N SER A 92 6.31 5.55 15.95
CA SER A 92 7.34 6.58 15.77
C SER A 92 7.05 7.54 14.62
N LEU A 93 6.36 7.10 13.57
CA LEU A 93 5.94 7.97 12.48
C LEU A 93 4.86 8.97 12.91
N VAL A 94 3.96 8.56 13.80
CA VAL A 94 2.96 9.45 14.42
C VAL A 94 3.64 10.44 15.36
N ASP A 95 4.45 9.93 16.29
CA ASP A 95 5.17 10.76 17.28
C ASP A 95 6.13 11.77 16.60
N GLY A 96 6.70 11.43 15.46
CA GLY A 96 7.58 12.26 14.64
C GLY A 96 6.85 13.21 13.68
N HIS A 97 5.53 13.31 13.77
CA HIS A 97 4.71 14.14 12.88
C HIS A 97 4.85 13.78 11.38
N VAL A 98 5.25 12.53 11.09
CA VAL A 98 5.37 12.04 9.71
C VAL A 98 4.00 11.66 9.15
N MET A 99 3.13 11.11 10.00
CA MET A 99 1.76 10.78 9.64
C MET A 99 0.78 11.22 10.75
N MET A 100 -0.45 11.48 10.33
CA MET A 100 -1.55 11.77 11.23
C MET A 100 -1.82 10.55 12.13
N ASN A 101 -2.18 10.81 13.39
CA ASN A 101 -2.73 9.79 14.28
C ASN A 101 -3.93 9.12 13.61
N LEU A 102 -4.01 7.79 13.68
CA LEU A 102 -5.03 7.02 12.96
C LEU A 102 -6.45 7.33 13.42
N LYS A 103 -6.62 7.52 14.73
CA LYS A 103 -7.91 7.89 15.32
C LYS A 103 -8.44 9.20 14.73
N ASP A 104 -7.58 10.22 14.65
CA ASP A 104 -7.94 11.52 14.11
C ASP A 104 -8.25 11.41 12.61
N TYR A 105 -7.42 10.66 11.87
CA TYR A 105 -7.66 10.41 10.46
C TYR A 105 -8.99 9.72 10.19
N TYR A 106 -9.31 8.64 10.91
CA TYR A 106 -10.57 7.92 10.73
C TYR A 106 -11.77 8.69 11.24
N SER A 107 -11.62 9.49 12.29
CA SER A 107 -12.68 10.38 12.77
C SER A 107 -13.08 11.43 11.72
N ALA A 108 -12.09 11.92 10.97
CA ALA A 108 -12.31 12.90 9.89
C ALA A 108 -12.83 12.24 8.60
N ASN A 109 -12.38 11.05 8.27
CA ASN A 109 -12.56 10.43 6.95
C ASN A 109 -13.43 9.17 6.94
N SER A 110 -13.75 8.57 8.11
CA SER A 110 -14.54 7.34 8.26
C SER A 110 -14.38 6.33 7.11
N ASP A 111 -15.37 6.18 6.22
CA ASP A 111 -15.34 5.27 5.08
C ASP A 111 -14.83 5.90 3.77
N THR A 112 -14.33 7.15 3.84
CA THR A 112 -13.83 7.85 2.66
C THR A 112 -12.52 7.22 2.17
N ALA A 113 -12.46 6.88 0.90
CA ALA A 113 -11.20 6.41 0.30
C ALA A 113 -10.15 7.53 0.31
N THR A 114 -8.89 7.23 0.65
CA THR A 114 -7.83 8.24 0.86
C THR A 114 -7.69 9.24 -0.29
N HIS A 115 -7.81 8.80 -1.56
CA HIS A 115 -7.76 9.71 -2.70
C HIS A 115 -8.96 10.67 -2.78
N GLN A 116 -10.01 10.45 -2.01
CA GLN A 116 -11.20 11.30 -1.90
C GLN A 116 -11.23 12.10 -0.60
N SER A 117 -10.24 11.90 0.28
CA SER A 117 -10.13 12.69 1.51
C SER A 117 -9.73 14.13 1.19
N ASN A 118 -10.25 15.06 1.99
CA ASN A 118 -9.88 16.46 1.86
C ASN A 118 -8.37 16.67 2.07
N GLU A 119 -7.78 15.91 2.97
CA GLU A 119 -6.37 15.99 3.31
C GLU A 119 -5.46 15.63 2.12
N TRP A 120 -5.81 14.60 1.35
CA TRP A 120 -5.09 14.28 0.12
C TRP A 120 -5.32 15.32 -0.97
N ILE A 121 -6.59 15.66 -1.25
CA ILE A 121 -6.98 16.57 -2.34
C ILE A 121 -6.27 17.92 -2.20
N THR A 122 -6.22 18.46 -0.98
CA THR A 122 -5.63 19.78 -0.68
C THR A 122 -4.15 19.73 -0.33
N GLY A 123 -3.53 18.55 -0.35
CA GLY A 123 -2.11 18.35 -0.05
C GLY A 123 -1.75 18.49 1.42
N LYS A 124 -2.70 18.45 2.35
CA LYS A 124 -2.41 18.37 3.79
C LYS A 124 -1.70 17.06 4.14
N ILE A 125 -2.07 15.97 3.49
CA ILE A 125 -1.29 14.75 3.42
C ILE A 125 -0.56 14.76 2.08
N ALA A 126 0.76 14.80 2.10
CA ALA A 126 1.59 15.00 0.94
C ALA A 126 2.20 13.70 0.38
N GLY A 127 1.96 12.56 0.98
CA GLY A 127 2.45 11.26 0.55
C GLY A 127 1.53 10.12 0.91
N ILE A 128 1.52 9.08 0.10
CA ILE A 128 0.74 7.87 0.33
C ILE A 128 1.46 6.65 -0.20
N PHE A 129 1.43 5.54 0.54
CA PHE A 129 1.92 4.24 0.10
C PHE A 129 0.77 3.42 -0.47
N GLU A 130 0.74 3.23 -1.79
CA GLU A 130 -0.43 2.65 -2.45
C GLU A 130 -0.04 1.78 -3.65
N TRP A 131 -0.98 1.02 -4.19
CA TRP A 131 -0.79 0.15 -5.34
C TRP A 131 -0.39 0.95 -6.59
N ASP A 132 0.56 0.44 -7.35
CA ASP A 132 1.03 1.02 -8.61
C ASP A 132 -0.12 1.28 -9.62
N SER A 133 -1.14 0.42 -9.61
CA SER A 133 -2.33 0.57 -10.44
C SER A 133 -3.21 1.77 -10.08
N ALA A 134 -3.01 2.37 -8.91
CA ALA A 134 -3.79 3.52 -8.44
C ALA A 134 -3.17 4.89 -8.80
N ALA A 135 -2.01 4.93 -9.46
CA ALA A 135 -1.26 6.17 -9.73
C ALA A 135 -2.11 7.27 -10.39
N THR A 136 -2.84 6.94 -11.44
CA THR A 136 -3.72 7.91 -12.12
C THR A 136 -4.85 8.40 -11.22
N LYS A 137 -5.42 7.51 -10.40
CA LYS A 137 -6.51 7.85 -9.47
C LYS A 137 -6.06 8.89 -8.44
N TYR A 138 -4.89 8.69 -7.84
CA TYR A 138 -4.33 9.62 -6.85
C TYR A 138 -3.88 10.93 -7.48
N SER A 139 -3.25 10.89 -8.65
CA SER A 139 -2.87 12.09 -9.39
C SER A 139 -4.08 12.95 -9.78
N SER A 140 -5.13 12.33 -10.31
CA SER A 140 -6.33 13.04 -10.77
C SER A 140 -7.20 13.59 -9.64
N ALA A 141 -6.98 13.15 -8.40
CA ALA A 141 -7.74 13.59 -7.25
C ALA A 141 -7.22 14.89 -6.63
N LEU A 142 -5.96 15.27 -6.91
CA LEU A 142 -5.38 16.50 -6.39
C LEU A 142 -6.07 17.73 -7.02
N ASP A 143 -6.24 18.77 -6.23
CA ASP A 143 -6.76 20.05 -6.69
C ASP A 143 -5.80 20.80 -7.63
N ASP A 144 -6.23 21.92 -8.16
CA ASP A 144 -5.47 22.71 -9.13
C ASP A 144 -4.15 23.24 -8.56
N ASP A 145 -4.07 23.47 -7.26
CA ASP A 145 -2.87 23.99 -6.59
C ASP A 145 -1.82 22.89 -6.35
N ASN A 146 -2.22 21.62 -6.38
CA ASN A 146 -1.40 20.47 -5.98
C ASN A 146 -1.10 19.46 -7.10
N LYS A 147 -1.93 19.39 -8.14
CA LYS A 147 -1.84 18.37 -9.21
C LYS A 147 -0.49 18.31 -9.92
N ASP A 148 0.17 19.45 -10.12
CA ASP A 148 1.45 19.54 -10.84
C ASP A 148 2.62 18.99 -9.99
N GLY A 149 2.43 18.82 -8.69
CA GLY A 149 3.41 18.24 -7.77
C GLY A 149 3.36 16.72 -7.68
N PHE A 150 2.39 16.05 -8.30
CA PHE A 150 2.29 14.60 -8.20
C PHE A 150 3.51 13.91 -8.78
N THR A 151 4.13 13.04 -7.97
CA THR A 151 5.34 12.30 -8.35
C THR A 151 5.23 10.86 -7.87
N VAL A 152 5.51 9.92 -8.77
CA VAL A 152 5.71 8.52 -8.40
C VAL A 152 7.08 8.40 -7.76
N GLY A 153 7.12 7.96 -6.50
CA GLY A 153 8.33 7.81 -5.73
C GLY A 153 9.24 6.68 -6.22
N GLU A 154 10.22 6.42 -5.41
CA GLU A 154 11.16 5.31 -5.57
C GLU A 154 11.09 4.42 -4.34
N GLU A 155 11.89 3.36 -4.28
CA GLU A 155 12.06 2.54 -3.09
C GLU A 155 12.53 3.40 -1.92
N ILE A 156 11.83 3.31 -0.78
CA ILE A 156 12.33 3.87 0.48
C ILE A 156 13.09 2.76 1.21
N LYS A 157 14.32 3.06 1.59
CA LYS A 157 15.16 2.14 2.35
C LYS A 157 15.01 2.38 3.85
N PHE A 158 14.75 1.30 4.56
CA PHE A 158 14.70 1.28 6.02
C PHE A 158 15.94 0.56 6.57
N GLY A 159 17.06 1.30 6.68
CA GLY A 159 18.37 0.73 7.02
C GLY A 159 18.91 -0.15 5.89
N ASP A 160 19.35 -1.36 6.23
CA ASP A 160 19.84 -2.35 5.26
C ASP A 160 18.73 -3.14 4.56
N TYR A 161 17.46 -2.87 4.92
CA TYR A 161 16.32 -3.56 4.35
C TYR A 161 15.87 -2.88 3.06
N ASN A 162 15.79 -3.67 2.02
CA ASN A 162 15.28 -3.27 0.72
C ASN A 162 14.43 -4.38 0.13
N GLY A 163 13.65 -4.03 -0.85
CA GLY A 163 12.74 -4.93 -1.52
C GLY A 163 11.29 -4.58 -1.22
N GLY A 164 10.43 -5.27 -1.85
CA GLY A 164 8.99 -5.17 -1.70
C GLY A 164 8.40 -6.50 -2.14
N PHE A 165 7.12 -6.57 -2.20
CA PHE A 165 6.42 -7.73 -2.69
C PHE A 165 5.59 -7.39 -3.92
N SER A 166 5.29 -8.41 -4.70
CA SER A 166 4.31 -8.31 -5.76
C SER A 166 3.29 -9.42 -5.69
N LYS A 167 2.06 -9.09 -6.09
CA LYS A 167 0.99 -10.06 -6.18
C LYS A 167 0.22 -9.94 -7.50
N VAL A 168 -0.66 -10.89 -7.78
CA VAL A 168 -1.69 -10.73 -8.80
C VAL A 168 -2.65 -9.65 -8.33
N SER A 169 -2.82 -8.59 -9.13
CA SER A 169 -3.72 -7.48 -8.79
C SER A 169 -5.17 -7.93 -8.79
N MET A 170 -5.66 -8.29 -9.97
CA MET A 170 -7.02 -8.78 -10.18
C MET A 170 -6.95 -10.00 -11.09
N GLY A 171 -7.74 -11.02 -10.76
CA GLY A 171 -7.85 -12.24 -11.54
C GLY A 171 -9.30 -12.55 -11.85
N LEU A 172 -9.53 -13.16 -13.00
CA LEU A 172 -10.82 -13.73 -13.36
C LEU A 172 -10.76 -15.25 -13.13
N ALA A 173 -11.77 -15.79 -12.45
CA ALA A 173 -11.88 -17.21 -12.17
C ALA A 173 -13.24 -17.75 -12.57
N ILE A 174 -13.27 -19.01 -13.02
CA ILE A 174 -14.50 -19.72 -13.29
C ILE A 174 -14.84 -20.52 -12.02
N THR A 175 -16.04 -20.34 -11.48
CA THR A 175 -16.49 -21.05 -10.28
C THR A 175 -16.71 -22.53 -10.56
N LYS A 176 -16.56 -23.37 -9.53
CA LYS A 176 -16.81 -24.84 -9.64
C LYS A 176 -18.26 -25.18 -10.01
N THR A 177 -19.19 -24.26 -9.75
CA THR A 177 -20.62 -24.41 -10.03
C THR A 177 -21.04 -23.83 -11.38
N CYS A 178 -20.08 -23.37 -12.20
CA CYS A 178 -20.40 -22.81 -13.52
C CYS A 178 -20.85 -23.89 -14.47
N GLU A 179 -22.07 -23.76 -15.01
CA GLU A 179 -22.64 -24.68 -15.99
C GLU A 179 -22.20 -24.35 -17.43
N HIS A 180 -21.61 -23.17 -17.66
CA HIS A 180 -21.18 -22.66 -18.98
C HIS A 180 -19.67 -22.36 -19.00
N VAL A 181 -18.87 -23.37 -18.65
CA VAL A 181 -17.40 -23.23 -18.50
C VAL A 181 -16.72 -22.76 -19.80
N ALA A 182 -17.15 -23.27 -20.94
CA ALA A 182 -16.55 -22.93 -22.23
C ALA A 182 -16.82 -21.46 -22.61
N GLU A 183 -18.03 -20.99 -22.41
CA GLU A 183 -18.44 -19.60 -22.65
C GLU A 183 -17.74 -18.63 -21.69
N ALA A 184 -17.65 -19.01 -20.40
CA ALA A 184 -16.92 -18.22 -19.42
C ALA A 184 -15.43 -18.13 -19.77
N ALA A 185 -14.80 -19.22 -20.19
CA ALA A 185 -13.41 -19.23 -20.66
C ALA A 185 -13.23 -18.35 -21.90
N THR A 186 -14.18 -18.36 -22.83
CA THR A 186 -14.17 -17.52 -24.02
C THR A 186 -14.23 -16.04 -23.65
N LEU A 187 -15.07 -15.66 -22.68
CA LEU A 187 -15.15 -14.29 -22.18
C LEU A 187 -13.82 -13.84 -21.54
N ILE A 188 -13.23 -14.71 -20.71
CA ILE A 188 -11.92 -14.40 -20.09
C ILE A 188 -10.84 -14.24 -21.17
N GLN A 189 -10.81 -15.14 -22.16
CA GLN A 189 -9.89 -15.08 -23.29
C GLN A 189 -10.08 -13.76 -24.08
N PHE A 190 -11.31 -13.38 -24.36
CA PHE A 190 -11.64 -12.12 -25.03
C PHE A 190 -11.10 -10.93 -24.28
N LEU A 191 -11.39 -10.82 -22.97
CA LEU A 191 -11.00 -9.67 -22.16
C LEU A 191 -9.48 -9.53 -22.00
N LEU A 192 -8.76 -10.66 -21.86
CA LEU A 192 -7.35 -10.63 -21.47
C LEU A 192 -6.37 -10.82 -22.63
N ASN A 193 -6.78 -11.45 -23.76
CA ASN A 193 -5.85 -11.87 -24.79
C ASN A 193 -6.26 -11.51 -26.20
N GLU A 194 -7.48 -11.04 -26.45
CA GLU A 194 -7.89 -10.61 -27.77
C GLU A 194 -7.77 -9.08 -27.92
N GLU A 195 -7.42 -8.63 -29.12
CA GLU A 195 -7.12 -7.22 -29.41
C GLU A 195 -8.21 -6.27 -28.92
N LYS A 196 -9.47 -6.55 -29.25
CA LYS A 196 -10.59 -5.67 -28.88
C LYS A 196 -10.83 -5.61 -27.37
N GLY A 197 -10.84 -6.74 -26.70
CA GLY A 197 -11.05 -6.82 -25.25
C GLY A 197 -9.90 -6.19 -24.49
N ALA A 198 -8.67 -6.58 -24.79
CA ALA A 198 -7.47 -6.06 -24.15
C ALA A 198 -7.27 -4.56 -24.35
N SER A 199 -7.61 -4.02 -25.54
CA SER A 199 -7.56 -2.58 -25.81
C SER A 199 -8.59 -1.79 -25.01
N ILE A 200 -9.75 -2.39 -24.69
CA ILE A 200 -10.77 -1.76 -23.84
C ILE A 200 -10.34 -1.81 -22.37
N MET A 201 -9.83 -2.98 -21.91
CA MET A 201 -9.38 -3.15 -20.54
C MET A 201 -8.17 -2.25 -20.19
N GLY A 202 -7.23 -2.12 -21.12
CA GLY A 202 -6.05 -1.28 -20.95
C GLY A 202 -5.34 -1.54 -19.65
N SER A 203 -5.03 -0.48 -18.91
CA SER A 203 -4.44 -0.51 -17.56
C SER A 203 -5.43 -0.16 -16.44
N GLU A 204 -6.75 -0.28 -16.66
CA GLU A 204 -7.77 0.04 -15.64
C GLU A 204 -7.66 -0.85 -14.39
N CYS A 205 -7.23 -2.10 -14.57
CA CYS A 205 -7.00 -3.07 -13.48
C CYS A 205 -5.50 -3.33 -13.24
N GLY A 206 -4.65 -2.39 -13.59
CA GLY A 206 -3.19 -2.53 -13.57
C GLY A 206 -2.62 -3.01 -14.90
N ILE A 207 -1.32 -3.22 -14.95
CA ILE A 207 -0.63 -3.65 -16.18
C ILE A 207 -1.06 -5.09 -16.53
N PRO A 208 -1.55 -5.33 -17.78
CA PRO A 208 -1.94 -6.66 -18.22
C PRO A 208 -0.81 -7.69 -18.05
N ALA A 209 -1.13 -8.83 -17.43
CA ALA A 209 -0.18 -9.93 -17.25
C ALA A 209 0.08 -10.72 -18.55
N SER A 210 -0.88 -10.72 -19.47
CA SER A 210 -0.73 -11.32 -20.79
C SER A 210 0.16 -10.46 -21.69
N LYS A 211 1.20 -11.05 -22.29
CA LYS A 211 2.07 -10.33 -23.23
C LYS A 211 1.30 -9.87 -24.47
N ALA A 212 0.37 -10.68 -24.99
CA ALA A 212 -0.45 -10.30 -26.12
C ALA A 212 -1.40 -9.16 -25.74
N GLY A 213 -2.12 -9.29 -24.61
CA GLY A 213 -3.02 -8.26 -24.10
C GLY A 213 -2.31 -6.94 -23.82
N LEU A 214 -1.10 -6.96 -23.23
CA LEU A 214 -0.30 -5.76 -23.03
C LEU A 214 0.08 -5.10 -24.35
N GLY A 215 0.51 -5.89 -25.35
CA GLY A 215 0.84 -5.37 -26.69
C GLY A 215 -0.35 -4.68 -27.36
N TYR A 216 -1.53 -5.26 -27.29
CA TYR A 216 -2.77 -4.64 -27.81
C TYR A 216 -3.16 -3.38 -27.05
N ALA A 217 -3.10 -3.40 -25.73
CA ALA A 217 -3.40 -2.23 -24.90
C ALA A 217 -2.42 -1.06 -25.19
N GLN A 218 -1.13 -1.35 -25.36
CA GLN A 218 -0.12 -0.36 -25.74
C GLN A 218 -0.37 0.21 -27.13
N ALA A 219 -0.64 -0.66 -28.13
CA ALA A 219 -0.94 -0.24 -29.49
C ALA A 219 -2.19 0.66 -29.57
N ALA A 220 -3.17 0.43 -28.69
CA ALA A 220 -4.38 1.23 -28.57
C ALA A 220 -4.20 2.53 -27.76
N GLY A 221 -3.03 2.78 -27.15
CA GLY A 221 -2.83 3.91 -26.24
C GLY A 221 -3.63 3.79 -24.93
N ALA A 222 -4.04 2.58 -24.56
CA ALA A 222 -4.89 2.31 -23.40
C ALA A 222 -4.10 2.01 -22.12
N VAL A 223 -2.78 2.00 -22.17
CA VAL A 223 -1.90 1.90 -20.99
C VAL A 223 -1.56 3.31 -20.52
N LYS A 224 -1.96 3.66 -19.31
CA LYS A 224 -1.71 4.98 -18.71
C LYS A 224 -0.24 5.10 -18.31
N ASP A 225 0.44 6.17 -18.70
CA ASP A 225 1.87 6.37 -18.47
C ASP A 225 2.25 6.33 -17.00
N LEU A 226 1.46 6.98 -16.12
CA LEU A 226 1.72 6.95 -14.67
C LEU A 226 1.63 5.55 -14.07
N VAL A 227 0.69 4.73 -14.53
CA VAL A 227 0.54 3.33 -14.08
C VAL A 227 1.72 2.49 -14.59
N ALA A 228 2.15 2.72 -15.82
CA ALA A 228 3.29 2.02 -16.40
C ALA A 228 4.60 2.38 -15.68
N ASP A 229 4.83 3.67 -15.37
CA ASP A 229 5.99 4.14 -14.61
C ASP A 229 6.02 3.56 -13.20
N ALA A 230 4.90 3.66 -12.48
CA ALA A 230 4.77 3.11 -11.13
C ALA A 230 5.03 1.59 -11.09
N ASN A 231 4.44 0.85 -12.04
CA ASN A 231 4.64 -0.60 -12.14
C ASN A 231 6.10 -0.95 -12.47
N ALA A 232 6.73 -0.25 -13.41
CA ALA A 232 8.13 -0.48 -13.77
C ALA A 232 9.07 -0.27 -12.56
N LYS A 233 8.86 0.81 -11.80
CA LYS A 233 9.62 1.10 -10.58
C LYS A 233 9.43 0.03 -9.52
N VAL A 234 8.19 -0.32 -9.20
CA VAL A 234 7.86 -1.37 -8.22
C VAL A 234 8.51 -2.70 -8.60
N MET A 235 8.37 -3.13 -9.85
CA MET A 235 8.91 -4.42 -10.28
C MET A 235 10.44 -4.47 -10.24
N ALA A 236 11.12 -3.31 -10.25
CA ALA A 236 12.57 -3.24 -10.19
C ALA A 236 13.13 -3.60 -8.80
N PHE A 237 12.37 -3.32 -7.72
CA PHE A 237 12.82 -3.60 -6.35
C PHE A 237 12.03 -4.71 -5.64
N THR A 238 11.00 -5.26 -6.28
CA THR A 238 10.19 -6.31 -5.68
C THR A 238 10.93 -7.65 -5.66
N THR A 239 11.13 -8.19 -4.47
CA THR A 239 11.88 -9.45 -4.27
C THR A 239 11.08 -10.50 -3.50
N ASN A 240 10.10 -10.10 -2.68
CA ASN A 240 9.41 -10.97 -1.76
C ASN A 240 8.17 -11.62 -2.40
N LYS A 241 7.88 -12.83 -1.96
CA LYS A 241 6.63 -13.54 -2.25
C LYS A 241 5.71 -13.41 -1.05
N LEU A 242 4.42 -13.28 -1.32
CA LEU A 242 3.40 -13.32 -0.28
C LEU A 242 3.11 -14.76 0.13
N ASP A 243 2.84 -14.97 1.40
CA ASP A 243 2.34 -16.22 1.93
C ASP A 243 0.85 -16.44 1.57
N PRO A 244 0.33 -17.69 1.67
CA PRO A 244 -1.04 -17.98 1.29
C PRO A 244 -2.11 -17.30 2.15
N LEU A 245 -1.78 -16.91 3.38
CA LEU A 245 -2.71 -16.32 4.36
C LEU A 245 -2.73 -14.80 4.30
N PHE A 246 -1.82 -14.17 3.53
CA PHE A 246 -1.74 -12.71 3.37
C PHE A 246 -3.09 -12.04 3.06
N GLU A 247 -3.94 -12.68 2.28
CA GLU A 247 -5.27 -12.19 1.91
C GLU A 247 -6.38 -12.67 2.85
N ASN A 248 -6.04 -13.26 4.02
CA ASN A 248 -7.04 -13.74 4.96
C ASN A 248 -7.91 -12.59 5.47
N ASN A 249 -9.23 -12.76 5.41
CA ASN A 249 -10.16 -11.71 5.74
C ASN A 249 -10.23 -11.42 7.25
N ASP A 250 -9.99 -12.43 8.10
CA ASP A 250 -10.02 -12.23 9.56
C ASP A 250 -8.84 -11.37 10.04
N LEU A 251 -7.73 -11.37 9.30
CA LEU A 251 -6.62 -10.46 9.55
C LEU A 251 -6.96 -9.02 9.17
N LYS A 252 -7.66 -8.82 8.04
CA LYS A 252 -7.76 -7.53 7.34
C LYS A 252 -9.16 -6.92 7.32
N ALA A 253 -10.18 -7.56 7.90
CA ALA A 253 -11.54 -7.05 7.82
C ALA A 253 -11.67 -5.66 8.45
N SER A 254 -12.43 -4.77 7.77
CA SER A 254 -12.66 -3.42 8.27
C SER A 254 -13.48 -3.46 9.57
N GLY A 255 -12.99 -2.81 10.60
CA GLY A 255 -13.65 -2.68 11.89
C GLY A 255 -13.55 -3.90 12.83
N THR A 256 -13.09 -5.05 12.32
CA THR A 256 -13.06 -6.31 13.09
C THR A 256 -11.83 -7.18 12.81
N GLY A 257 -10.94 -6.75 11.93
CA GLY A 257 -9.73 -7.49 11.60
C GLY A 257 -8.66 -7.34 12.68
N ILE A 258 -7.91 -8.41 12.88
CA ILE A 258 -6.85 -8.49 13.91
C ILE A 258 -5.86 -7.33 13.77
N TYR A 259 -5.43 -7.01 12.56
CA TYR A 259 -4.51 -5.89 12.34
C TYR A 259 -5.09 -4.57 12.81
N GLN A 260 -6.37 -4.30 12.55
CA GLN A 260 -6.99 -3.05 12.99
C GLN A 260 -7.08 -2.99 14.50
N GLU A 261 -7.50 -4.06 15.16
CA GLU A 261 -7.63 -4.11 16.62
C GLU A 261 -6.29 -3.80 17.31
N VAL A 262 -5.21 -4.45 16.85
CA VAL A 262 -3.85 -4.24 17.38
C VAL A 262 -3.42 -2.78 17.24
N PHE A 263 -3.66 -2.17 16.08
CA PHE A 263 -3.26 -0.77 15.87
C PHE A 263 -4.14 0.22 16.59
N ASP A 264 -5.43 -0.03 16.68
CA ASP A 264 -6.35 0.81 17.45
C ASP A 264 -5.94 0.83 18.93
N ASN A 265 -5.57 -0.31 19.51
CA ASN A 265 -5.10 -0.38 20.89
C ASN A 265 -3.81 0.43 21.12
N ILE A 266 -2.85 0.34 20.20
CA ILE A 266 -1.61 1.13 20.28
C ILE A 266 -1.90 2.63 20.12
N ASP A 267 -2.74 2.99 19.17
CA ASP A 267 -3.03 4.38 18.83
C ASP A 267 -3.88 5.07 19.90
N TYR A 268 -4.76 4.34 20.56
CA TYR A 268 -5.53 4.82 21.71
C TYR A 268 -4.72 4.85 23.01
N GLY A 269 -3.54 4.21 23.01
CA GLY A 269 -2.67 4.11 24.19
C GLY A 269 -3.14 3.08 25.19
N ASP A 270 -3.97 2.14 24.78
CA ASP A 270 -4.45 1.04 25.61
C ASP A 270 -3.39 -0.05 25.75
N GLU A 271 -2.51 -0.21 24.75
CA GLU A 271 -1.38 -1.13 24.75
C GLU A 271 -0.11 -0.45 24.22
N THR A 272 1.04 -0.87 24.73
CA THR A 272 2.33 -0.56 24.09
C THR A 272 2.55 -1.48 22.89
N PRO A 273 3.46 -1.14 21.97
CA PRO A 273 3.82 -2.03 20.86
C PRO A 273 4.24 -3.45 21.33
N GLU A 274 4.95 -3.55 22.45
CA GLU A 274 5.41 -4.81 23.03
C GLU A 274 4.24 -5.64 23.59
N GLU A 275 3.26 -5.00 24.23
CA GLU A 275 2.07 -5.66 24.74
C GLU A 275 1.16 -6.16 23.61
N ALA A 276 1.04 -5.39 22.55
CA ALA A 276 0.20 -5.69 21.39
C ALA A 276 0.70 -6.87 20.54
N VAL A 277 1.98 -7.27 20.66
CA VAL A 277 2.56 -8.42 19.94
C VAL A 277 1.78 -9.70 20.23
N ASN A 278 1.44 -9.96 21.50
CA ASN A 278 0.75 -11.20 21.86
C ASN A 278 -0.63 -11.31 21.18
N GLY A 279 -1.41 -10.24 21.19
CA GLY A 279 -2.70 -10.19 20.53
C GLY A 279 -2.59 -10.41 19.01
N LEU A 280 -1.54 -9.84 18.40
CA LEU A 280 -1.26 -10.04 16.99
C LEU A 280 -0.90 -11.50 16.68
N LEU A 281 0.00 -12.10 17.46
CA LEU A 281 0.45 -13.49 17.24
C LEU A 281 -0.67 -14.49 17.46
N ASP A 282 -1.44 -14.35 18.55
CA ASP A 282 -2.60 -15.20 18.85
C ASP A 282 -3.62 -15.13 17.70
N GLY A 283 -3.85 -13.92 17.19
CA GLY A 283 -4.72 -13.72 16.05
C GLY A 283 -4.18 -14.38 14.77
N MET A 284 -2.90 -14.24 14.48
CA MET A 284 -2.26 -14.87 13.32
C MET A 284 -2.28 -16.41 13.44
N GLU A 285 -2.01 -16.97 14.61
CA GLU A 285 -2.10 -18.41 14.83
C GLU A 285 -3.53 -18.92 14.60
N SER A 286 -4.54 -18.18 15.06
CA SER A 286 -5.96 -18.53 14.89
C SER A 286 -6.39 -18.69 13.43
N VAL A 287 -5.73 -18.00 12.50
CA VAL A 287 -6.01 -18.07 11.06
C VAL A 287 -5.06 -19.01 10.30
N GLY A 288 -4.13 -19.66 10.99
CA GLY A 288 -3.32 -20.75 10.44
C GLY A 288 -1.84 -20.42 10.22
N TYR A 289 -1.32 -19.31 10.73
CA TYR A 289 0.13 -19.12 10.78
C TYR A 289 0.76 -20.03 11.83
N THR A 290 1.98 -20.44 11.57
CA THR A 290 2.82 -21.13 12.54
C THR A 290 3.77 -20.11 13.16
N ILE A 291 3.70 -19.96 14.47
CA ILE A 291 4.63 -19.14 15.26
C ILE A 291 5.84 -20.02 15.59
N ALA A 292 7.06 -19.56 15.30
CA ALA A 292 8.28 -20.35 15.49
C ALA A 292 8.83 -20.22 16.91
#